data_47755d84135f75f5f419f21d7d80231f
#
_entry.id   47755d84135f75f5f419f21d7d80231f
#
_cell.length_a   1.000
_cell.length_b   1.000
_cell.length_c   1.000
_cell.angle_alpha   90.00
_cell.angle_beta   90.00
_cell.angle_gamma   90.00
#
_symmetry.space_group_name_H-M   'P 1'
#
loop_
_entity.id
_entity.type
_entity.pdbx_description
1 polymer ?
#
loop_
_entity_poly.entity_id
_entity_poly.type
_entity_poly.pdbx_seq_one_letter_code
_entity_poly.pdbx_strand_id
1 'polypeptide(L)'
;IKVFYETGFGAQRNLPVPSVKLMKAVVAEAKQHELPVFLHGNSQAAYEFALEAGVNTLVHGLWHTHKGAEPEHNHSKLEQIADQLVKAGIAVQPTIQVLYGEQELLNPAFFQNPQVQHAIPKQLSQWYQTEAGQWMNRELAGNFAPAQNPAELYQQIKQAYQQPLTLVRQMTADLNQRGAVLQFGSDTPSGPFYSQFPGINGRWEMDRWLETGLSLSQLFSAMTSGNAKALGMEGEIGFVKAGLDADLLLLGSNPLQTVTAYDQIELVILKGKPLQRAVLSATQQH
;
A
#
# COMPACT_ATOMS: atom_id res chain seq x y z
N ILE A 1 -15.59 -4.85 6.14
CA ILE A 1 -15.33 -4.19 7.44
C ILE A 1 -13.82 -4.06 7.59
N LYS A 2 -13.30 -2.86 7.98
CA LYS A 2 -11.89 -2.69 8.36
C LYS A 2 -11.74 -2.64 9.88
N VAL A 3 -10.77 -3.41 10.40
CA VAL A 3 -10.41 -3.51 11.81
C VAL A 3 -8.90 -3.30 11.98
N PHE A 4 -8.43 -3.03 13.19
CA PHE A 4 -7.04 -2.65 13.44
C PHE A 4 -6.42 -3.52 14.52
N TYR A 5 -5.20 -3.96 14.27
CA TYR A 5 -4.24 -4.46 15.24
C TYR A 5 -2.98 -3.59 15.17
N GLU A 6 -2.94 -2.52 15.97
CA GLU A 6 -1.86 -1.55 15.95
C GLU A 6 -1.49 -1.12 17.35
N THR A 7 -0.21 -1.18 17.68
CA THR A 7 0.32 -0.87 19.01
C THR A 7 0.88 0.56 19.13
N GLY A 8 0.92 1.30 18.04
CA GLY A 8 1.28 2.71 18.05
C GLY A 8 1.85 3.24 16.76
N PHE A 9 1.60 4.53 16.52
CA PHE A 9 2.11 5.30 15.39
C PHE A 9 2.98 6.46 15.88
N GLY A 10 4.12 6.67 15.24
CA GLY A 10 5.00 7.81 15.55
C GLY A 10 5.38 7.88 17.03
N ALA A 11 5.02 8.96 17.70
CA ALA A 11 5.26 9.16 19.12
C ALA A 11 4.27 8.43 20.04
N GLN A 12 3.10 8.05 19.53
CA GLN A 12 2.13 7.27 20.30
C GLN A 12 2.57 5.81 20.39
N ARG A 13 2.52 5.24 21.59
CA ARG A 13 2.92 3.88 21.88
C ARG A 13 1.91 3.22 22.82
N ASN A 14 1.90 1.88 22.84
CA ASN A 14 1.06 1.08 23.73
C ASN A 14 -0.45 1.31 23.51
N LEU A 15 -0.87 1.50 22.26
CA LEU A 15 -2.28 1.48 21.93
C LEU A 15 -2.86 0.10 22.26
N PRO A 16 -4.07 0.03 22.84
CA PRO A 16 -4.71 -1.24 23.13
C PRO A 16 -5.09 -1.96 21.84
N VAL A 17 -4.79 -3.25 21.78
CA VAL A 17 -5.19 -4.12 20.66
C VAL A 17 -6.41 -4.97 21.05
N PRO A 18 -7.27 -5.35 20.09
CA PRO A 18 -8.40 -6.21 20.36
C PRO A 18 -7.94 -7.60 20.79
N SER A 19 -8.74 -8.26 21.63
CA SER A 19 -8.51 -9.67 21.92
C SER A 19 -8.90 -10.55 20.73
N VAL A 20 -8.26 -11.72 20.57
CA VAL A 20 -8.64 -12.71 19.56
C VAL A 20 -10.10 -13.12 19.69
N LYS A 21 -10.61 -13.27 20.93
CA LYS A 21 -12.02 -13.59 21.17
C LYS A 21 -12.97 -12.54 20.59
N LEU A 22 -12.65 -11.26 20.79
CA LEU A 22 -13.42 -10.15 20.21
C LEU A 22 -13.37 -10.19 18.69
N MET A 23 -12.18 -10.37 18.13
CA MET A 23 -12.01 -10.38 16.67
C MET A 23 -12.72 -11.58 16.02
N LYS A 24 -12.68 -12.76 16.62
CA LYS A 24 -13.48 -13.91 16.16
C LYS A 24 -14.99 -13.62 16.17
N ALA A 25 -15.49 -12.88 17.15
CA ALA A 25 -16.89 -12.46 17.15
C ALA A 25 -17.20 -11.48 16.02
N VAL A 26 -16.30 -10.52 15.74
CA VAL A 26 -16.42 -9.60 14.60
C VAL A 26 -16.43 -10.37 13.27
N VAL A 27 -15.52 -11.31 13.08
CA VAL A 27 -15.44 -12.15 11.87
C VAL A 27 -16.72 -12.99 11.70
N ALA A 28 -17.22 -13.58 12.79
CA ALA A 28 -18.43 -14.38 12.75
C ALA A 28 -19.67 -13.55 12.39
N GLU A 29 -19.79 -12.34 12.95
CA GLU A 29 -20.89 -11.42 12.64
C GLU A 29 -20.79 -10.89 11.20
N ALA A 30 -19.62 -10.47 10.77
CA ALA A 30 -19.38 -10.01 9.40
C ALA A 30 -19.76 -11.06 8.36
N LYS A 31 -19.47 -12.34 8.66
CA LYS A 31 -19.83 -13.47 7.80
C LYS A 31 -21.35 -13.62 7.63
N GLN A 32 -22.16 -13.35 8.65
CA GLN A 32 -23.63 -13.40 8.56
C GLN A 32 -24.16 -12.33 7.59
N HIS A 33 -23.43 -11.25 7.41
CA HIS A 33 -23.76 -10.14 6.51
C HIS A 33 -23.01 -10.20 5.18
N GLU A 34 -22.32 -11.30 4.88
CA GLU A 34 -21.51 -11.48 3.67
C GLU A 34 -20.44 -10.39 3.48
N LEU A 35 -19.94 -9.82 4.57
CA LEU A 35 -18.95 -8.76 4.57
C LEU A 35 -17.53 -9.32 4.85
N PRO A 36 -16.54 -9.05 4.00
CA PRO A 36 -15.17 -9.41 4.28
C PRO A 36 -14.57 -8.53 5.40
N VAL A 37 -13.69 -9.12 6.19
CA VAL A 37 -12.95 -8.43 7.26
C VAL A 37 -11.52 -8.20 6.82
N PHE A 38 -11.12 -6.92 6.74
CA PHE A 38 -9.78 -6.44 6.43
C PHE A 38 -9.10 -6.00 7.72
N LEU A 39 -8.03 -6.68 8.12
CA LEU A 39 -7.25 -6.34 9.31
C LEU A 39 -6.05 -5.48 8.95
N HIS A 40 -5.99 -4.25 9.44
CA HIS A 40 -4.75 -3.49 9.49
C HIS A 40 -3.76 -4.16 10.45
N GLY A 41 -2.56 -4.46 9.98
CA GLY A 41 -1.51 -5.02 10.81
C GLY A 41 -0.20 -5.19 10.03
N ASN A 42 0.88 -4.60 10.55
CA ASN A 42 2.19 -4.52 9.90
C ASN A 42 3.31 -5.21 10.69
N SER A 43 2.96 -5.93 11.75
CA SER A 43 3.91 -6.62 12.62
C SER A 43 3.71 -8.13 12.60
N GLN A 44 4.74 -8.89 12.95
CA GLN A 44 4.65 -10.34 13.10
C GLN A 44 3.50 -10.75 14.04
N ALA A 45 3.33 -10.03 15.16
CA ALA A 45 2.22 -10.27 16.08
C ALA A 45 0.85 -10.07 15.41
N ALA A 46 0.70 -9.08 14.52
CA ALA A 46 -0.52 -8.86 13.76
C ALA A 46 -0.79 -9.99 12.75
N TYR A 47 0.26 -10.55 12.14
CA TYR A 47 0.15 -11.69 11.23
C TYR A 47 -0.31 -12.96 11.97
N GLU A 48 0.29 -13.24 13.14
CA GLU A 48 -0.13 -14.34 14.03
C GLU A 48 -1.57 -14.15 14.51
N PHE A 49 -1.93 -12.92 14.89
CA PHE A 49 -3.29 -12.55 15.28
C PHE A 49 -4.30 -12.75 14.13
N ALA A 50 -3.95 -12.36 12.90
CA ALA A 50 -4.79 -12.55 11.72
C ALA A 50 -5.13 -14.03 11.48
N LEU A 51 -4.11 -14.90 11.59
CA LEU A 51 -4.27 -16.34 11.49
C LEU A 51 -5.21 -16.91 12.56
N GLU A 52 -5.03 -16.49 13.80
CA GLU A 52 -5.86 -16.97 14.91
C GLU A 52 -7.29 -16.44 14.83
N ALA A 53 -7.48 -15.19 14.42
CA ALA A 53 -8.79 -14.55 14.30
C ALA A 53 -9.58 -15.02 13.08
N GLY A 54 -8.91 -15.46 12.00
CA GLY A 54 -9.53 -15.94 10.78
C GLY A 54 -10.12 -14.82 9.93
N VAL A 55 -9.43 -13.68 9.80
CA VAL A 55 -9.83 -12.56 8.94
C VAL A 55 -9.72 -12.94 7.46
N ASN A 56 -10.35 -12.17 6.56
CA ASN A 56 -10.29 -12.43 5.13
C ASN A 56 -9.03 -11.88 4.47
N THR A 57 -8.61 -10.68 4.90
CA THR A 57 -7.45 -9.99 4.34
C THR A 57 -6.63 -9.33 5.45
N LEU A 58 -5.32 -9.51 5.38
CA LEU A 58 -4.34 -8.77 6.15
C LEU A 58 -3.87 -7.59 5.31
N VAL A 59 -4.10 -6.38 5.81
CA VAL A 59 -3.74 -5.12 5.14
C VAL A 59 -2.47 -4.60 5.75
N HIS A 60 -1.56 -4.21 4.90
CA HIS A 60 -0.16 -3.88 5.06
C HIS A 60 0.74 -5.11 5.11
N GLY A 61 1.94 -4.88 4.60
CA GLY A 61 3.00 -5.87 4.61
C GLY A 61 3.68 -5.98 5.98
N LEU A 62 4.57 -6.93 6.11
CA LEU A 62 5.35 -7.13 7.33
C LEU A 62 6.46 -6.07 7.43
N TRP A 63 6.36 -5.15 8.38
CA TRP A 63 7.38 -4.11 8.63
C TRP A 63 8.23 -4.40 9.85
N HIS A 64 7.68 -5.14 10.83
CA HIS A 64 8.31 -5.38 12.12
C HIS A 64 8.19 -6.84 12.54
N THR A 65 9.27 -7.38 13.10
CA THR A 65 9.32 -8.69 13.75
C THR A 65 9.32 -8.55 15.27
N HIS A 66 9.20 -9.65 15.99
CA HIS A 66 9.35 -9.64 17.44
C HIS A 66 10.74 -9.15 17.84
N LYS A 67 10.80 -8.25 18.83
CA LYS A 67 12.06 -7.73 19.35
C LYS A 67 12.86 -8.86 20.02
N GLY A 68 14.16 -8.94 19.70
CA GLY A 68 15.08 -9.88 20.31
C GLY A 68 14.99 -11.33 19.80
N ALA A 69 14.24 -11.56 18.72
CA ALA A 69 14.27 -12.86 18.05
C ALA A 69 15.59 -13.05 17.29
N GLU A 70 16.24 -14.21 17.47
CA GLU A 70 17.42 -14.58 16.71
C GLU A 70 17.08 -14.65 15.20
N PRO A 71 17.94 -14.12 14.31
CA PRO A 71 17.64 -13.99 12.88
C PRO A 71 17.21 -15.31 12.21
N GLU A 72 17.86 -16.42 12.51
CA GLU A 72 17.55 -17.72 11.91
C GLU A 72 16.20 -18.27 12.39
N HIS A 73 15.90 -18.20 13.68
CA HIS A 73 14.60 -18.58 14.23
C HIS A 73 13.48 -17.70 13.69
N ASN A 74 13.76 -16.42 13.50
CA ASN A 74 12.80 -15.49 12.95
C ASN A 74 12.47 -15.80 11.50
N HIS A 75 13.46 -16.13 10.66
CA HIS A 75 13.25 -16.51 9.25
C HIS A 75 12.34 -17.73 9.14
N SER A 76 12.68 -18.84 9.84
CA SER A 76 11.85 -20.06 9.82
C SER A 76 10.41 -19.81 10.32
N LYS A 77 10.24 -18.92 11.32
CA LYS A 77 8.92 -18.56 11.82
C LYS A 77 8.11 -17.76 10.79
N LEU A 78 8.74 -16.86 10.06
CA LEU A 78 8.08 -16.08 8.99
C LEU A 78 7.66 -16.98 7.81
N GLU A 79 8.48 -17.95 7.43
CA GLU A 79 8.11 -18.96 6.43
C GLU A 79 6.87 -19.77 6.88
N GLN A 80 6.83 -20.20 8.15
CA GLN A 80 5.67 -20.90 8.71
C GLN A 80 4.40 -20.01 8.68
N ILE A 81 4.53 -18.73 9.01
CA ILE A 81 3.41 -17.79 8.93
C ILE A 81 2.93 -17.66 7.50
N ALA A 82 3.83 -17.53 6.52
CA ALA A 82 3.47 -17.46 5.10
C ALA A 82 2.71 -18.71 4.65
N ASP A 83 3.20 -19.91 4.98
CA ASP A 83 2.50 -21.17 4.71
C ASP A 83 1.10 -21.23 5.32
N GLN A 84 0.98 -20.77 6.57
CA GLN A 84 -0.30 -20.76 7.28
C GLN A 84 -1.29 -19.79 6.66
N LEU A 85 -0.85 -18.60 6.22
CA LEU A 85 -1.70 -17.63 5.51
C LEU A 85 -2.23 -18.20 4.21
N VAL A 86 -1.36 -18.83 3.42
CA VAL A 86 -1.76 -19.51 2.18
C VAL A 86 -2.77 -20.62 2.46
N LYS A 87 -2.48 -21.49 3.42
CA LYS A 87 -3.37 -22.60 3.81
C LYS A 87 -4.72 -22.12 4.33
N ALA A 88 -4.74 -21.01 5.07
CA ALA A 88 -5.97 -20.41 5.60
C ALA A 88 -6.75 -19.62 4.54
N GLY A 89 -6.18 -19.36 3.36
CA GLY A 89 -6.77 -18.52 2.32
C GLY A 89 -6.88 -17.04 2.70
N ILE A 90 -6.05 -16.59 3.65
CA ILE A 90 -6.02 -15.17 4.04
C ILE A 90 -5.22 -14.41 2.98
N ALA A 91 -5.89 -13.44 2.33
CA ALA A 91 -5.24 -12.57 1.37
C ALA A 91 -4.33 -11.54 2.07
N VAL A 92 -3.30 -11.07 1.35
CA VAL A 92 -2.42 -10.00 1.85
C VAL A 92 -2.40 -8.83 0.87
N GLN A 93 -2.56 -7.61 1.39
CA GLN A 93 -2.44 -6.36 0.65
C GLN A 93 -1.18 -5.62 1.14
N PRO A 94 -0.02 -5.70 0.44
CA PRO A 94 1.28 -5.32 1.00
C PRO A 94 1.46 -3.82 1.26
N THR A 95 0.93 -2.94 0.42
CA THR A 95 1.07 -1.47 0.51
C THR A 95 2.53 -1.01 0.75
N ILE A 96 3.46 -1.52 -0.05
CA ILE A 96 4.91 -1.32 0.13
C ILE A 96 5.28 0.16 0.00
N GLN A 97 4.60 0.87 -0.90
CA GLN A 97 4.87 2.28 -1.19
C GLN A 97 4.63 3.20 0.01
N VAL A 98 3.86 2.78 1.04
CA VAL A 98 3.68 3.56 2.28
C VAL A 98 5.03 3.91 2.91
N LEU A 99 5.92 2.93 3.08
CA LEU A 99 7.26 3.14 3.67
C LEU A 99 8.15 4.03 2.80
N TYR A 100 8.06 3.90 1.48
CA TYR A 100 8.77 4.80 0.55
C TYR A 100 8.19 6.22 0.61
N GLY A 101 6.87 6.35 0.65
CA GLY A 101 6.20 7.64 0.76
C GLY A 101 6.59 8.40 2.03
N GLU A 102 6.72 7.72 3.16
CA GLU A 102 7.20 8.33 4.39
C GLU A 102 8.65 8.85 4.27
N GLN A 103 9.53 8.09 3.60
CA GLN A 103 10.89 8.58 3.32
C GLN A 103 10.88 9.82 2.42
N GLU A 104 10.07 9.79 1.35
CA GLU A 104 9.96 10.88 0.39
C GLU A 104 9.42 12.19 1.00
N LEU A 105 8.75 12.13 2.15
CA LEU A 105 8.33 13.32 2.89
C LEU A 105 9.52 14.20 3.29
N LEU A 106 10.67 13.60 3.56
CA LEU A 106 11.91 14.31 3.91
C LEU A 106 12.88 14.48 2.71
N ASN A 107 12.46 14.11 1.50
CA ASN A 107 13.26 14.28 0.30
C ASN A 107 13.26 15.75 -0.15
N PRO A 108 14.40 16.47 -0.11
CA PRO A 108 14.45 17.88 -0.51
C PRO A 108 14.16 18.10 -2.00
N ALA A 109 14.27 17.05 -2.83
CA ALA A 109 13.99 17.10 -4.26
C ALA A 109 12.58 16.60 -4.64
N PHE A 110 11.74 16.23 -3.68
CA PHE A 110 10.43 15.62 -3.95
C PHE A 110 9.59 16.41 -4.97
N PHE A 111 9.42 17.72 -4.77
CA PHE A 111 8.62 18.57 -5.66
C PHE A 111 9.29 18.88 -7.01
N GLN A 112 10.55 18.45 -7.21
CA GLN A 112 11.24 18.56 -8.52
C GLN A 112 10.94 17.35 -9.43
N ASN A 113 10.34 16.29 -8.89
CA ASN A 113 9.96 15.11 -9.67
C ASN A 113 8.83 15.47 -10.65
N PRO A 114 8.99 15.25 -11.97
CA PRO A 114 7.96 15.56 -12.97
C PRO A 114 6.62 14.85 -12.73
N GLN A 115 6.64 13.61 -12.25
CA GLN A 115 5.41 12.87 -11.92
C GLN A 115 4.63 13.53 -10.79
N VAL A 116 5.33 14.03 -9.77
CA VAL A 116 4.75 14.80 -8.66
C VAL A 116 4.08 16.08 -9.17
N GLN A 117 4.75 16.79 -10.07
CA GLN A 117 4.24 18.02 -10.67
C GLN A 117 2.99 17.78 -11.52
N HIS A 118 2.85 16.62 -12.14
CA HIS A 118 1.64 16.24 -12.88
C HIS A 118 0.49 15.79 -11.97
N ALA A 119 0.78 15.26 -10.78
CA ALA A 119 -0.22 14.72 -9.87
C ALA A 119 -0.74 15.75 -8.87
N ILE A 120 0.14 16.60 -8.34
CA ILE A 120 -0.22 17.56 -7.28
C ILE A 120 -0.53 18.93 -7.88
N PRO A 121 -1.73 19.48 -7.65
CA PRO A 121 -2.07 20.84 -8.10
C PRO A 121 -1.04 21.87 -7.61
N LYS A 122 -0.69 22.83 -8.47
CA LYS A 122 0.36 23.82 -8.20
C LYS A 122 0.15 24.58 -6.88
N GLN A 123 -1.07 25.01 -6.62
CA GLN A 123 -1.41 25.74 -5.38
C GLN A 123 -1.19 24.88 -4.14
N LEU A 124 -1.57 23.60 -4.21
CA LEU A 124 -1.37 22.65 -3.11
C LEU A 124 0.12 22.31 -2.91
N SER A 125 0.86 22.11 -4.01
CA SER A 125 2.31 21.94 -3.98
C SER A 125 3.02 23.13 -3.35
N GLN A 126 2.61 24.35 -3.68
CA GLN A 126 3.14 25.55 -3.04
C GLN A 126 2.83 25.62 -1.55
N TRP A 127 1.60 25.27 -1.15
CA TRP A 127 1.22 25.23 0.26
C TRP A 127 2.04 24.21 1.05
N TYR A 128 2.24 23.01 0.53
CA TYR A 128 3.08 21.99 1.17
C TYR A 128 4.54 22.41 1.38
N GLN A 129 5.03 23.42 0.64
CA GLN A 129 6.36 23.97 0.79
C GLN A 129 6.43 25.14 1.78
N THR A 130 5.31 25.59 2.32
CA THR A 130 5.28 26.61 3.40
C THR A 130 5.59 25.99 4.75
N GLU A 131 5.94 26.83 5.73
CA GLU A 131 6.15 26.38 7.12
C GLU A 131 4.91 25.64 7.67
N ALA A 132 3.71 26.16 7.42
CA ALA A 132 2.47 25.52 7.85
C ALA A 132 2.27 24.15 7.18
N GLY A 133 2.49 24.06 5.86
CA GLY A 133 2.32 22.83 5.10
C GLY A 133 3.32 21.72 5.44
N GLN A 134 4.47 22.07 6.02
CA GLN A 134 5.54 21.14 6.41
C GLN A 134 5.45 20.64 7.85
N TRP A 135 4.31 20.77 8.50
CA TRP A 135 4.18 20.35 9.90
C TRP A 135 4.50 18.85 10.09
N MET A 136 4.08 17.99 9.17
CA MET A 136 4.35 16.55 9.24
C MET A 136 5.83 16.21 9.01
N ASN A 137 6.51 16.98 8.15
CA ASN A 137 7.96 16.85 7.98
C ASN A 137 8.70 17.09 9.31
N ARG A 138 8.27 18.12 10.08
CA ARG A 138 8.86 18.40 11.39
C ARG A 138 8.58 17.30 12.40
N GLU A 139 7.35 16.79 12.44
CA GLU A 139 6.99 15.66 13.32
C GLU A 139 7.86 14.43 12.99
N LEU A 140 7.97 14.07 11.71
CA LEU A 140 8.79 12.94 11.29
C LEU A 140 10.27 13.18 11.56
N ALA A 141 10.78 14.37 11.25
CA ALA A 141 12.17 14.77 11.50
C ALA A 141 12.55 14.70 12.99
N GLY A 142 11.61 14.99 13.88
CA GLY A 142 11.81 14.91 15.33
C GLY A 142 12.15 13.51 15.85
N ASN A 143 11.96 12.47 15.06
CA ASN A 143 12.34 11.10 15.41
C ASN A 143 13.82 10.77 15.10
N PHE A 144 14.55 11.69 14.47
CA PHE A 144 15.93 11.50 14.04
C PHE A 144 16.90 12.42 14.79
N ALA A 145 18.19 12.10 14.75
CA ALA A 145 19.23 12.95 15.27
C ALA A 145 19.28 14.30 14.50
N PRO A 146 19.66 15.40 15.15
CA PRO A 146 19.85 16.67 14.46
C PRO A 146 20.79 16.52 13.26
N ALA A 147 20.33 16.93 12.09
CA ALA A 147 21.07 16.87 10.84
C ALA A 147 21.61 18.26 10.45
N GLN A 148 22.78 18.31 9.81
CA GLN A 148 23.39 19.58 9.37
C GLN A 148 22.66 20.20 8.18
N ASN A 149 21.97 19.37 7.39
CA ASN A 149 21.23 19.80 6.22
C ASN A 149 20.11 18.79 5.87
N PRO A 150 19.13 19.16 5.01
CA PRO A 150 18.04 18.27 4.63
C PRO A 150 18.48 16.96 3.94
N ALA A 151 19.59 16.96 3.20
CA ALA A 151 20.08 15.75 2.53
C ALA A 151 20.58 14.71 3.54
N GLU A 152 21.24 15.14 4.60
CA GLU A 152 21.66 14.27 5.71
C GLU A 152 20.46 13.66 6.43
N LEU A 153 19.45 14.45 6.74
CA LEU A 153 18.21 13.98 7.36
C LEU A 153 17.51 12.93 6.46
N TYR A 154 17.46 13.19 5.16
CA TYR A 154 16.92 12.23 4.19
C TYR A 154 17.71 10.92 4.15
N GLN A 155 19.02 10.93 4.32
CA GLN A 155 19.81 9.71 4.45
C GLN A 155 19.53 8.96 5.77
N GLN A 156 19.35 9.68 6.87
CA GLN A 156 19.00 9.05 8.16
C GLN A 156 17.67 8.28 8.07
N ILE A 157 16.62 8.88 7.50
CA ILE A 157 15.33 8.18 7.34
C ILE A 157 15.46 6.98 6.41
N LYS A 158 16.18 7.12 5.29
CA LYS A 158 16.41 5.98 4.38
C LYS A 158 17.12 4.83 5.07
N GLN A 159 18.08 5.10 5.92
CA GLN A 159 18.78 4.07 6.70
C GLN A 159 17.85 3.41 7.71
N ALA A 160 17.04 4.18 8.42
CA ALA A 160 16.08 3.66 9.40
C ALA A 160 15.02 2.75 8.78
N TYR A 161 14.63 3.00 7.52
CA TYR A 161 13.62 2.23 6.82
C TYR A 161 14.18 1.03 6.03
N GLN A 162 15.50 0.82 5.99
CA GLN A 162 16.09 -0.33 5.27
C GLN A 162 15.54 -1.67 5.75
N GLN A 163 15.47 -1.89 7.06
CA GLN A 163 14.99 -3.15 7.61
C GLN A 163 13.48 -3.36 7.36
N PRO A 164 12.58 -2.42 7.67
CA PRO A 164 11.16 -2.55 7.32
C PRO A 164 10.93 -2.80 5.82
N LEU A 165 11.64 -2.10 4.94
CA LEU A 165 11.54 -2.30 3.49
C LEU A 165 12.03 -3.68 3.05
N THR A 166 13.11 -4.18 3.65
CA THR A 166 13.60 -5.52 3.39
C THR A 166 12.56 -6.56 3.80
N LEU A 167 12.00 -6.43 5.00
CA LEU A 167 10.99 -7.36 5.51
C LEU A 167 9.74 -7.41 4.65
N VAL A 168 9.17 -6.25 4.30
CA VAL A 168 7.94 -6.21 3.50
C VAL A 168 8.16 -6.79 2.10
N ARG A 169 9.31 -6.51 1.47
CA ARG A 169 9.63 -7.03 0.14
C ARG A 169 9.86 -8.53 0.16
N GLN A 170 10.63 -9.03 1.13
CA GLN A 170 10.89 -10.47 1.30
C GLN A 170 9.60 -11.25 1.58
N MET A 171 8.78 -10.80 2.53
CA MET A 171 7.52 -11.46 2.86
C MET A 171 6.56 -11.43 1.66
N THR A 172 6.48 -10.33 0.90
CA THR A 172 5.64 -10.25 -0.31
C THR A 172 6.12 -11.21 -1.39
N ALA A 173 7.44 -11.28 -1.63
CA ALA A 173 8.04 -12.22 -2.58
C ALA A 173 7.76 -13.68 -2.17
N ASP A 174 7.94 -14.00 -0.90
CA ASP A 174 7.74 -15.32 -0.33
C ASP A 174 6.27 -15.77 -0.42
N LEU A 175 5.34 -14.89 -0.07
CA LEU A 175 3.91 -15.12 -0.24
C LEU A 175 3.53 -15.35 -1.71
N ASN A 176 4.10 -14.58 -2.64
CA ASN A 176 3.89 -14.77 -4.08
C ASN A 176 4.37 -16.15 -4.55
N GLN A 177 5.58 -16.56 -4.15
CA GLN A 177 6.16 -17.87 -4.51
C GLN A 177 5.33 -19.03 -3.97
N ARG A 178 4.69 -18.88 -2.83
CA ARG A 178 3.81 -19.86 -2.18
C ARG A 178 2.39 -19.86 -2.75
N GLY A 179 2.08 -18.94 -3.68
CA GLY A 179 0.76 -18.84 -4.30
C GLY A 179 -0.30 -18.18 -3.44
N ALA A 180 0.10 -17.31 -2.51
CA ALA A 180 -0.83 -16.49 -1.73
C ALA A 180 -1.69 -15.59 -2.62
N VAL A 181 -2.90 -15.30 -2.17
CA VAL A 181 -3.74 -14.28 -2.79
C VAL A 181 -3.21 -12.90 -2.38
N LEU A 182 -2.60 -12.20 -3.33
CA LEU A 182 -2.15 -10.83 -3.14
C LEU A 182 -3.18 -9.85 -3.71
N GLN A 183 -3.55 -8.84 -2.95
CA GLN A 183 -4.47 -7.77 -3.34
C GLN A 183 -3.69 -6.48 -3.53
N PHE A 184 -3.95 -5.79 -4.64
CA PHE A 184 -3.31 -4.51 -4.90
C PHE A 184 -4.00 -3.38 -4.12
N GLY A 185 -3.21 -2.59 -3.42
CA GLY A 185 -3.63 -1.36 -2.74
C GLY A 185 -2.42 -0.53 -2.34
N SER A 186 -2.56 0.77 -2.33
CA SER A 186 -1.48 1.72 -2.05
C SER A 186 -1.64 2.46 -0.72
N ASP A 187 -2.77 2.27 -0.02
CA ASP A 187 -3.12 2.99 1.22
C ASP A 187 -2.97 4.51 1.05
N THR A 188 -3.65 5.08 0.05
CA THR A 188 -3.48 6.47 -0.36
C THR A 188 -4.63 7.36 0.09
N PRO A 189 -4.34 8.39 0.88
CA PRO A 189 -3.14 8.62 1.67
C PRO A 189 -3.17 7.83 2.98
N SER A 190 -2.05 7.28 3.42
CA SER A 190 -1.97 6.56 4.70
C SER A 190 -1.96 7.50 5.92
N GLY A 191 -1.83 8.79 5.68
CA GLY A 191 -1.78 9.85 6.68
C GLY A 191 -1.66 11.22 6.00
N PRO A 192 -1.32 12.28 6.72
CA PRO A 192 -1.17 13.63 6.16
C PRO A 192 0.15 13.79 5.37
N PHE A 193 0.51 12.80 4.55
CA PHE A 193 1.74 12.74 3.78
C PHE A 193 1.48 13.17 2.34
N TYR A 194 1.93 14.36 1.93
CA TYR A 194 1.86 14.80 0.54
C TYR A 194 2.65 13.90 -0.41
N SER A 195 3.65 13.19 0.10
CA SER A 195 4.45 12.22 -0.63
C SER A 195 3.69 10.93 -1.00
N GLN A 196 2.48 10.76 -0.48
CA GLN A 196 1.55 9.68 -0.81
C GLN A 196 0.29 10.22 -1.51
N PHE A 197 0.46 11.18 -2.39
CA PHE A 197 -0.65 11.85 -3.06
C PHE A 197 -1.40 10.90 -4.01
N PRO A 198 -2.74 11.00 -4.08
CA PRO A 198 -3.54 10.19 -5.01
C PRO A 198 -3.09 10.32 -6.47
N GLY A 199 -3.17 9.24 -7.21
CA GLY A 199 -2.75 9.16 -8.61
C GLY A 199 -1.29 8.77 -8.80
N ILE A 200 -0.37 9.26 -7.97
CA ILE A 200 1.06 8.92 -8.07
C ILE A 200 1.44 7.75 -7.17
N ASN A 201 0.92 7.72 -5.94
CA ASN A 201 1.27 6.70 -4.97
C ASN A 201 0.90 5.28 -5.45
N GLY A 202 -0.28 5.11 -6.06
CA GLY A 202 -0.68 3.85 -6.68
C GLY A 202 0.21 3.43 -7.84
N ARG A 203 0.67 4.40 -8.68
CA ARG A 203 1.60 4.11 -9.77
C ARG A 203 2.96 3.62 -9.24
N TRP A 204 3.46 4.23 -8.19
CA TRP A 204 4.71 3.81 -7.55
C TRP A 204 4.56 2.46 -6.82
N GLU A 205 3.41 2.16 -6.23
CA GLU A 205 3.14 0.84 -5.66
C GLU A 205 3.28 -0.28 -6.70
N MET A 206 2.90 -0.03 -7.98
CA MET A 206 3.10 -1.00 -9.06
C MET A 206 4.59 -1.33 -9.24
N ASP A 207 5.48 -0.33 -9.19
CA ASP A 207 6.93 -0.55 -9.27
C ASP A 207 7.44 -1.38 -8.09
N ARG A 208 6.93 -1.09 -6.87
CA ARG A 208 7.30 -1.85 -5.67
C ARG A 208 6.93 -3.33 -5.78
N TRP A 209 5.77 -3.63 -6.36
CA TRP A 209 5.35 -5.01 -6.60
C TRP A 209 6.30 -5.75 -7.54
N LEU A 210 6.68 -5.13 -8.65
CA LEU A 210 7.61 -5.72 -9.61
C LEU A 210 9.00 -5.94 -9.00
N GLU A 211 9.46 -5.06 -8.11
CA GLU A 211 10.72 -5.22 -7.37
C GLU A 211 10.74 -6.46 -6.45
N THR A 212 9.58 -7.02 -6.09
CA THR A 212 9.47 -8.26 -5.31
C THR A 212 9.44 -9.51 -6.18
N GLY A 213 9.54 -9.36 -7.50
CA GLY A 213 9.55 -10.48 -8.44
C GLY A 213 8.17 -10.90 -8.95
N LEU A 214 7.11 -10.15 -8.65
CA LEU A 214 5.81 -10.37 -9.28
C LEU A 214 5.88 -10.03 -10.77
N SER A 215 5.19 -10.81 -11.59
CA SER A 215 5.06 -10.54 -13.01
C SER A 215 4.02 -9.45 -13.29
N LEU A 216 4.13 -8.80 -14.45
CA LEU A 216 3.12 -7.84 -14.93
C LEU A 216 1.71 -8.45 -15.00
N SER A 217 1.60 -9.72 -15.35
CA SER A 217 0.32 -10.44 -15.38
C SER A 217 -0.30 -10.60 -13.99
N GLN A 218 0.52 -10.93 -12.98
CA GLN A 218 0.06 -11.02 -11.58
C GLN A 218 -0.37 -9.66 -11.06
N LEU A 219 0.43 -8.61 -11.31
CA LEU A 219 0.09 -7.23 -10.96
C LEU A 219 -1.23 -6.79 -11.60
N PHE A 220 -1.38 -7.00 -12.93
CA PHE A 220 -2.59 -6.67 -13.67
C PHE A 220 -3.81 -7.39 -13.09
N SER A 221 -3.70 -8.68 -12.83
CA SER A 221 -4.77 -9.48 -12.24
C SER A 221 -5.16 -8.96 -10.85
N ALA A 222 -4.18 -8.67 -9.99
CA ALA A 222 -4.41 -8.16 -8.64
C ALA A 222 -5.12 -6.80 -8.64
N MET A 223 -4.75 -5.90 -9.57
CA MET A 223 -5.37 -4.56 -9.71
C MET A 223 -6.79 -4.59 -10.28
N THR A 224 -7.20 -5.67 -10.92
CA THR A 224 -8.48 -5.78 -11.65
C THR A 224 -9.34 -6.90 -11.08
N SER A 225 -9.35 -8.05 -11.73
CA SER A 225 -10.21 -9.19 -11.38
C SER A 225 -9.96 -9.77 -9.99
N GLY A 226 -8.72 -9.73 -9.50
CA GLY A 226 -8.36 -10.19 -8.16
C GLY A 226 -8.98 -9.33 -7.07
N ASN A 227 -8.86 -8.01 -7.19
CA ASN A 227 -9.48 -7.08 -6.25
C ASN A 227 -11.01 -7.11 -6.34
N ALA A 228 -11.58 -7.17 -7.57
CA ALA A 228 -13.03 -7.30 -7.75
C ALA A 228 -13.58 -8.54 -7.01
N LYS A 229 -12.93 -9.69 -7.18
CA LYS A 229 -13.29 -10.93 -6.48
C LYS A 229 -13.16 -10.79 -4.95
N ALA A 230 -12.09 -10.17 -4.47
CA ALA A 230 -11.88 -9.99 -3.05
C ALA A 230 -12.93 -9.09 -2.37
N LEU A 231 -13.52 -8.19 -3.15
CA LEU A 231 -14.60 -7.28 -2.71
C LEU A 231 -16.00 -7.84 -2.98
N GLY A 232 -16.12 -9.00 -3.63
CA GLY A 232 -17.41 -9.56 -4.05
C GLY A 232 -18.09 -8.78 -5.18
N MET A 233 -17.31 -8.09 -6.01
CA MET A 233 -17.79 -7.21 -7.08
C MET A 233 -17.47 -7.75 -8.50
N GLU A 234 -17.09 -9.00 -8.64
CA GLU A 234 -16.74 -9.61 -9.93
C GLU A 234 -17.90 -9.68 -10.93
N GLY A 235 -19.13 -9.51 -10.45
CA GLY A 235 -20.33 -9.36 -11.27
C GLY A 235 -20.54 -7.97 -11.85
N GLU A 236 -19.77 -6.98 -11.41
CA GLU A 236 -19.93 -5.55 -11.78
C GLU A 236 -18.67 -4.99 -12.45
N ILE A 237 -17.49 -5.27 -11.89
CA ILE A 237 -16.20 -4.69 -12.29
C ILE A 237 -15.08 -5.74 -12.41
N GLY A 238 -13.89 -5.30 -12.81
CA GLY A 238 -12.66 -6.12 -12.83
C GLY A 238 -12.40 -6.84 -14.14
N PHE A 239 -13.31 -6.80 -15.10
CA PHE A 239 -13.17 -7.42 -16.42
C PHE A 239 -13.67 -6.52 -17.53
N VAL A 240 -13.10 -6.66 -18.73
CA VAL A 240 -13.65 -6.07 -19.96
C VAL A 240 -14.62 -7.08 -20.56
N LYS A 241 -15.89 -6.99 -20.17
CA LYS A 241 -16.94 -7.94 -20.59
C LYS A 241 -18.28 -7.22 -20.72
N ALA A 242 -19.08 -7.61 -21.73
CA ALA A 242 -20.44 -7.09 -21.89
C ALA A 242 -21.30 -7.39 -20.65
N GLY A 243 -22.05 -6.40 -20.19
CA GLY A 243 -22.91 -6.49 -19.01
C GLY A 243 -22.27 -6.00 -17.70
N LEU A 244 -20.96 -5.70 -17.72
CA LEU A 244 -20.28 -5.08 -16.58
C LEU A 244 -20.20 -3.55 -16.73
N ASP A 245 -19.89 -2.86 -15.63
CA ASP A 245 -19.66 -1.42 -15.64
C ASP A 245 -18.48 -1.07 -16.56
N ALA A 246 -18.66 -0.03 -17.36
CA ALA A 246 -17.61 0.44 -18.26
C ALA A 246 -16.69 1.43 -17.54
N ASP A 247 -15.88 0.89 -16.59
CA ASP A 247 -14.79 1.59 -15.93
C ASP A 247 -13.48 1.10 -16.56
N LEU A 248 -12.97 1.86 -17.55
CA LEU A 248 -11.89 1.40 -18.42
C LEU A 248 -10.79 2.45 -18.55
N LEU A 249 -9.58 1.98 -18.82
CA LEU A 249 -8.43 2.79 -19.22
C LEU A 249 -8.03 2.42 -20.65
N LEU A 250 -7.90 3.42 -21.53
CA LEU A 250 -7.21 3.28 -22.80
C LEU A 250 -5.76 3.68 -22.59
N LEU A 251 -4.86 2.75 -22.84
CA LEU A 251 -3.42 2.90 -22.64
C LEU A 251 -2.71 2.95 -23.99
N GLY A 252 -1.66 3.76 -24.10
CA GLY A 252 -0.83 3.89 -25.32
C GLY A 252 0.07 2.68 -25.57
N SER A 253 0.21 1.76 -24.60
CA SER A 253 1.00 0.55 -24.74
C SER A 253 0.41 -0.60 -23.89
N ASN A 254 0.91 -1.82 -24.12
CA ASN A 254 0.38 -3.02 -23.46
C ASN A 254 0.89 -3.14 -22.01
N PRO A 255 0.01 -3.09 -20.98
CA PRO A 255 0.40 -3.19 -19.57
C PRO A 255 0.95 -4.57 -19.17
N LEU A 256 0.76 -5.60 -20.01
CA LEU A 256 1.35 -6.92 -19.80
C LEU A 256 2.79 -7.03 -20.35
N GLN A 257 3.28 -5.98 -21.03
CA GLN A 257 4.66 -5.89 -21.53
C GLN A 257 5.50 -4.86 -20.76
N THR A 258 4.86 -3.81 -20.26
CA THR A 258 5.53 -2.78 -19.47
C THR A 258 4.59 -2.10 -18.48
N VAL A 259 5.07 -1.87 -17.27
CA VAL A 259 4.34 -1.08 -16.26
C VAL A 259 4.21 0.39 -16.65
N THR A 260 5.12 0.91 -17.48
CA THR A 260 5.06 2.30 -17.97
C THR A 260 3.87 2.55 -18.91
N ALA A 261 3.13 1.51 -19.31
CA ALA A 261 1.83 1.67 -19.97
C ALA A 261 0.87 2.55 -19.16
N TYR A 262 0.92 2.47 -17.83
CA TYR A 262 0.10 3.30 -16.93
C TYR A 262 0.55 4.78 -16.87
N ASP A 263 1.72 5.10 -17.38
CA ASP A 263 2.17 6.48 -17.57
C ASP A 263 1.62 7.09 -18.90
N GLN A 264 1.05 6.23 -19.76
CA GLN A 264 0.54 6.55 -21.08
C GLN A 264 -0.99 6.36 -21.16
N ILE A 265 -1.73 6.84 -20.17
CA ILE A 265 -3.19 6.81 -20.17
C ILE A 265 -3.68 7.86 -21.16
N GLU A 266 -4.35 7.44 -22.23
CA GLU A 266 -4.92 8.32 -23.26
C GLU A 266 -6.35 8.73 -22.89
N LEU A 267 -7.14 7.79 -22.37
CA LEU A 267 -8.54 8.02 -22.02
C LEU A 267 -8.91 7.26 -20.74
N VAL A 268 -9.64 7.91 -19.88
CA VAL A 268 -10.33 7.28 -18.74
C VAL A 268 -11.82 7.19 -19.09
N ILE A 269 -12.42 6.02 -18.95
CA ILE A 269 -13.86 5.84 -19.08
C ILE A 269 -14.38 5.49 -17.70
N LEU A 270 -15.30 6.29 -17.16
CA LEU A 270 -15.91 6.08 -15.85
C LEU A 270 -17.42 5.96 -16.02
N LYS A 271 -17.97 4.81 -15.68
CA LYS A 271 -19.40 4.48 -15.88
C LYS A 271 -19.88 4.81 -17.30
N GLY A 272 -19.09 4.41 -18.29
CA GLY A 272 -19.34 4.64 -19.70
C GLY A 272 -19.10 6.07 -20.20
N LYS A 273 -18.66 7.01 -19.35
CA LYS A 273 -18.40 8.40 -19.74
C LYS A 273 -16.91 8.61 -20.00
N PRO A 274 -16.51 9.04 -21.22
CA PRO A 274 -15.11 9.29 -21.52
C PRO A 274 -14.61 10.59 -20.88
N LEU A 275 -13.43 10.52 -20.24
CA LEU A 275 -12.73 11.64 -19.65
C LEU A 275 -11.34 11.73 -20.28
N GLN A 276 -11.05 12.83 -20.96
CA GLN A 276 -9.74 13.05 -21.58
C GLN A 276 -8.66 13.14 -20.50
N ARG A 277 -7.59 12.37 -20.64
CA ARG A 277 -6.49 12.33 -19.65
C ARG A 277 -5.88 13.71 -19.39
N ALA A 278 -5.75 14.53 -20.43
CA ALA A 278 -5.20 15.88 -20.31
C ALA A 278 -6.00 16.77 -19.34
N VAL A 279 -7.33 16.64 -19.32
CA VAL A 279 -8.21 17.43 -18.44
C VAL A 279 -8.07 17.01 -16.97
N LEU A 280 -7.63 15.79 -16.72
CA LEU A 280 -7.43 15.24 -15.37
C LEU A 280 -6.06 15.58 -14.77
N SER A 281 -5.12 16.11 -15.56
CA SER A 281 -3.79 16.47 -15.07
C SER A 281 -3.81 17.72 -14.20
N ALA A 282 -3.10 17.70 -13.07
CA ALA A 282 -2.95 18.85 -12.19
C ALA A 282 -2.28 20.05 -12.88
N THR A 283 -1.50 19.84 -13.94
CA THR A 283 -0.86 20.91 -14.71
C THR A 283 -1.83 21.69 -15.58
N GLN A 284 -3.03 21.17 -15.83
CA GLN A 284 -4.08 21.83 -16.61
C GLN A 284 -5.08 22.62 -15.73
N GLN A 285 -4.96 22.51 -14.42
CA GLN A 285 -5.80 23.27 -13.48
C GLN A 285 -5.17 24.64 -13.24
N HIS A 286 -5.81 25.68 -13.79
CA HIS A 286 -5.43 27.09 -13.63
C HIS A 286 -5.94 27.68 -12.33
#